data_f24e02fb80cf1882de8b796316f28ab9
#
_entry.id   f24e02fb80cf1882de8b796316f28ab9
#
_cell.length_a   1.000
_cell.length_b   1.000
_cell.length_c   1.000
_cell.angle_alpha   90.00
_cell.angle_beta   90.00
_cell.angle_gamma   90.00
#
_symmetry.space_group_name_H-M   'P 1'
#
loop_
_entity.id
_entity.type
_entity.pdbx_description
1 polymer ?
#
loop_
_entity_poly.entity_id
_entity_poly.type
_entity_poly.pdbx_seq_one_letter_code
_entity_poly.pdbx_strand_id
1 'polypeptide(L)'
;MRLASFVFVAGAALLAALGAAPSSAMAAGVDKLYILSCGEGHAADQSRWSPGVNVGVPMDISDNCYLIHHTQGGWFLWDTGITDEVAAMPDGLKGQNGGPDWKRSKTLAGQLDQLGIKPSDVKGMAISHTHPDHIGNVELFPQTMLYVQKAEYDWPGANGGPRFNPSHPVTKLEGDHDVFGDGSVTILSTPGHTPGHQSLLVKLPKTGAVILSGDVAHFKANFDNRRVPSFNFNQEQSVASMNRVADIMAKEQAQLWINHDKAQSDTQKKAPEFYE
;
A
#
# COMPACT_ATOMS: atom_id res chain seq x y z
N MET A 1 3.18 62.78 -75.77
CA MET A 1 2.83 61.42 -75.30
C MET A 1 3.77 61.04 -74.17
N ARG A 2 3.32 61.06 -72.92
CA ARG A 2 4.11 60.66 -71.76
C ARG A 2 3.45 59.35 -71.18
N LEU A 3 4.18 58.24 -71.26
CA LEU A 3 3.79 56.99 -70.64
C LEU A 3 4.04 57.07 -69.12
N ALA A 4 2.99 56.79 -68.35
CA ALA A 4 3.08 56.63 -66.90
C ALA A 4 3.28 55.14 -66.57
N SER A 5 4.42 54.83 -65.88
CA SER A 5 4.69 53.46 -65.37
C SER A 5 4.05 53.30 -64.00
N PHE A 6 3.18 52.30 -63.86
CA PHE A 6 2.65 51.84 -62.56
C PHE A 6 3.59 50.80 -61.95
N VAL A 7 4.08 51.07 -60.78
CA VAL A 7 4.81 50.09 -59.96
C VAL A 7 3.85 49.40 -59.02
N PHE A 8 3.68 48.07 -59.19
CA PHE A 8 2.95 47.23 -58.25
C PHE A 8 3.91 46.83 -57.12
N VAL A 9 3.59 47.22 -55.86
CA VAL A 9 4.21 46.73 -54.66
C VAL A 9 3.41 45.54 -54.15
N ALA A 10 4.00 44.34 -54.24
CA ALA A 10 3.41 43.13 -53.66
C ALA A 10 3.82 43.05 -52.17
N GLY A 11 2.86 43.25 -51.30
CA GLY A 11 3.02 43.02 -49.84
C GLY A 11 2.92 41.53 -49.50
N ALA A 12 4.01 40.96 -49.06
CA ALA A 12 4.02 39.59 -48.54
C ALA A 12 3.54 39.63 -47.08
N ALA A 13 2.37 39.07 -46.81
CA ALA A 13 1.89 38.84 -45.46
C ALA A 13 2.56 37.57 -44.86
N LEU A 14 3.41 37.74 -43.87
CA LEU A 14 4.01 36.64 -43.10
C LEU A 14 2.97 36.13 -42.09
N LEU A 15 2.34 34.98 -42.35
CA LEU A 15 1.55 34.26 -41.33
C LEU A 15 2.51 33.58 -40.37
N ALA A 16 2.64 34.11 -39.15
CA ALA A 16 3.28 33.45 -38.03
C ALA A 16 2.38 32.30 -37.53
N ALA A 17 2.71 31.08 -37.89
CA ALA A 17 2.09 29.90 -37.30
C ALA A 17 2.60 29.75 -35.87
N LEU A 18 1.78 30.11 -34.87
CA LEU A 18 2.00 29.76 -33.49
C LEU A 18 1.85 28.23 -33.35
N GLY A 19 2.98 27.54 -33.41
CA GLY A 19 3.06 26.13 -33.08
C GLY A 19 2.77 25.95 -31.61
N ALA A 20 1.59 25.42 -31.24
CA ALA A 20 1.34 24.90 -29.90
C ALA A 20 2.36 23.76 -29.66
N ALA A 21 3.27 23.94 -28.72
CA ALA A 21 4.14 22.87 -28.27
C ALA A 21 3.25 21.73 -27.76
N PRO A 22 3.50 20.47 -28.13
CA PRO A 22 2.75 19.36 -27.60
C PRO A 22 2.97 19.35 -26.08
N SER A 23 1.88 19.44 -25.30
CA SER A 23 1.91 19.13 -23.89
C SER A 23 2.37 17.68 -23.81
N SER A 24 3.57 17.45 -23.26
CA SER A 24 4.05 16.09 -22.99
C SER A 24 3.08 15.49 -21.96
N ALA A 25 2.15 14.65 -22.44
CA ALA A 25 1.33 13.83 -21.57
C ALA A 25 2.30 13.05 -20.66
N MET A 26 2.19 13.21 -19.35
CA MET A 26 2.97 12.39 -18.43
C MET A 26 2.66 10.92 -18.73
N ALA A 27 3.71 10.10 -18.80
CA ALA A 27 3.54 8.66 -18.95
C ALA A 27 2.64 8.13 -17.82
N ALA A 28 1.77 7.17 -18.12
CA ALA A 28 0.99 6.49 -17.10
C ALA A 28 1.95 5.81 -16.10
N GLY A 29 1.59 5.82 -14.83
CA GLY A 29 2.38 5.20 -13.78
C GLY A 29 2.24 5.88 -12.43
N VAL A 30 2.89 5.33 -11.44
CA VAL A 30 2.95 5.88 -10.09
C VAL A 30 3.96 7.02 -10.04
N ASP A 31 3.56 8.19 -9.55
CA ASP A 31 4.46 9.33 -9.33
C ASP A 31 4.75 9.59 -7.85
N LYS A 32 3.91 9.10 -6.92
CA LYS A 32 4.15 9.26 -5.48
C LYS A 32 3.69 8.06 -4.68
N LEU A 33 4.50 7.71 -3.68
CA LEU A 33 4.16 6.77 -2.62
C LEU A 33 4.47 7.40 -1.26
N TYR A 34 3.46 7.57 -0.43
CA TYR A 34 3.58 8.01 0.96
C TYR A 34 3.49 6.82 1.89
N ILE A 35 4.33 6.79 2.92
CA ILE A 35 4.18 5.89 4.05
C ILE A 35 3.49 6.67 5.17
N LEU A 36 2.32 6.19 5.58
CA LEU A 36 1.54 6.74 6.69
C LEU A 36 1.81 5.91 7.95
N SER A 37 2.02 6.57 9.09
CA SER A 37 2.18 5.88 10.38
C SER A 37 0.80 5.47 10.89
N CYS A 38 0.51 4.19 10.82
CA CYS A 38 -0.82 3.64 11.13
C CYS A 38 -0.89 2.94 12.50
N GLY A 39 0.24 2.80 13.18
CA GLY A 39 0.34 2.26 14.53
C GLY A 39 1.77 1.87 14.91
N GLU A 40 1.98 1.68 16.20
CA GLU A 40 3.18 1.07 16.77
C GLU A 40 2.73 0.03 17.80
N GLY A 41 3.24 -1.17 17.69
CA GLY A 41 2.94 -2.28 18.59
C GLY A 41 4.12 -2.60 19.50
N HIS A 42 3.85 -2.94 20.78
CA HIS A 42 4.83 -3.51 21.69
C HIS A 42 4.46 -4.94 22.00
N ALA A 43 5.29 -5.89 21.56
CA ALA A 43 5.12 -7.30 21.82
C ALA A 43 6.03 -7.76 22.95
N ALA A 44 5.49 -8.51 23.91
CA ALA A 44 6.25 -9.00 25.06
C ALA A 44 7.20 -10.15 24.72
N ASP A 45 6.95 -10.86 23.62
CA ASP A 45 7.70 -12.06 23.24
C ASP A 45 7.80 -12.20 21.71
N GLN A 46 8.99 -11.99 21.18
CA GLN A 46 9.31 -12.12 19.75
C GLN A 46 9.09 -13.55 19.21
N SER A 47 9.18 -14.57 20.08
CA SER A 47 9.03 -15.96 19.65
C SER A 47 7.63 -16.28 19.10
N ARG A 48 6.64 -15.44 19.38
CA ARG A 48 5.31 -15.52 18.79
C ARG A 48 5.37 -15.49 17.25
N TRP A 49 6.24 -14.64 16.69
CA TRP A 49 6.46 -14.50 15.25
C TRP A 49 7.64 -15.32 14.73
N SER A 50 8.48 -15.84 15.63
CA SER A 50 9.66 -16.66 15.32
C SER A 50 9.76 -17.82 16.32
N PRO A 51 8.93 -18.88 16.19
CA PRO A 51 8.89 -19.96 17.17
C PRO A 51 10.27 -20.49 17.54
N GLY A 52 10.57 -20.53 18.84
CA GLY A 52 11.84 -21.00 19.37
C GLY A 52 13.02 -20.02 19.28
N VAL A 53 12.80 -18.80 18.79
CA VAL A 53 13.84 -17.76 18.66
C VAL A 53 13.48 -16.55 19.51
N ASN A 54 14.44 -16.06 20.32
CA ASN A 54 14.25 -14.89 21.20
C ASN A 54 13.03 -15.04 22.11
N VAL A 55 12.88 -16.21 22.75
CA VAL A 55 11.79 -16.49 23.68
C VAL A 55 11.84 -15.54 24.86
N GLY A 56 10.73 -14.86 25.16
CA GLY A 56 10.63 -13.90 26.24
C GLY A 56 11.37 -12.56 25.98
N VAL A 57 11.87 -12.34 24.76
CA VAL A 57 12.49 -11.06 24.40
C VAL A 57 11.41 -10.13 23.84
N PRO A 58 11.17 -8.96 24.47
CA PRO A 58 10.21 -8.00 23.94
C PRO A 58 10.72 -7.35 22.65
N MET A 59 9.78 -6.82 21.86
CA MET A 59 10.09 -6.09 20.63
C MET A 59 9.02 -5.07 20.28
N ASP A 60 9.45 -4.01 19.61
CA ASP A 60 8.54 -3.05 19.00
C ASP A 60 8.34 -3.37 17.52
N ILE A 61 7.12 -3.16 17.05
CA ILE A 61 6.73 -3.36 15.65
C ILE A 61 6.09 -2.09 15.11
N SER A 62 6.27 -1.85 13.83
CA SER A 62 5.57 -0.78 13.08
C SER A 62 4.27 -1.31 12.49
N ASP A 63 3.37 -0.38 12.20
CA ASP A 63 2.20 -0.60 11.36
C ASP A 63 2.10 0.56 10.38
N ASN A 64 2.29 0.27 9.10
CA ASN A 64 2.34 1.25 8.02
C ASN A 64 1.15 1.06 7.08
N CYS A 65 0.53 2.19 6.68
CA CYS A 65 -0.34 2.24 5.52
C CYS A 65 0.38 2.96 4.38
N TYR A 66 -0.03 2.71 3.16
CA TYR A 66 0.64 3.32 2.00
C TYR A 66 -0.37 3.99 1.10
N LEU A 67 -0.16 5.28 0.84
CA LEU A 67 -0.98 6.06 -0.07
C LEU A 67 -0.21 6.29 -1.37
N ILE A 68 -0.76 5.80 -2.47
CA ILE A 68 -0.13 5.76 -3.78
C ILE A 68 -0.90 6.69 -4.71
N HIS A 69 -0.19 7.56 -5.43
CA HIS A 69 -0.76 8.38 -6.49
C HIS A 69 -0.35 7.84 -7.85
N HIS A 70 -1.35 7.50 -8.66
CA HIS A 70 -1.18 7.13 -10.05
C HIS A 70 -1.63 8.28 -10.94
N THR A 71 -0.78 8.69 -11.90
CA THR A 71 -0.97 9.90 -12.73
C THR A 71 -2.29 9.97 -13.49
N GLN A 72 -2.89 8.81 -13.81
CA GLN A 72 -4.18 8.72 -14.50
C GLN A 72 -5.28 8.08 -13.64
N GLY A 73 -4.91 7.23 -12.67
CA GLY A 73 -5.84 6.47 -11.84
C GLY A 73 -6.20 7.15 -10.50
N GLY A 74 -5.47 8.23 -10.12
CA GLY A 74 -5.69 8.95 -8.86
C GLY A 74 -5.12 8.21 -7.65
N TRP A 75 -5.72 8.43 -6.47
CA TRP A 75 -5.24 7.90 -5.20
C TRP A 75 -5.70 6.46 -4.96
N PHE A 76 -4.75 5.63 -4.53
CA PHE A 76 -4.96 4.25 -4.11
C PHE A 76 -4.37 4.04 -2.71
N LEU A 77 -5.11 3.39 -1.81
CA LEU A 77 -4.68 3.14 -0.44
C LEU A 77 -4.39 1.64 -0.25
N TRP A 78 -3.26 1.32 0.36
CA TRP A 78 -2.90 -0.03 0.77
C TRP A 78 -2.83 -0.12 2.28
N ASP A 79 -3.63 -1.00 2.86
CA ASP A 79 -3.93 -1.16 4.28
C ASP A 79 -4.50 0.11 4.94
N THR A 80 -5.15 -0.05 6.06
CA THR A 80 -5.76 1.05 6.81
C THR A 80 -5.30 1.11 8.27
N GLY A 81 -4.42 0.19 8.68
CA GLY A 81 -3.80 0.15 10.00
C GLY A 81 -4.76 -0.19 11.13
N ILE A 82 -4.25 -0.10 12.35
CA ILE A 82 -5.08 -0.21 13.56
C ILE A 82 -6.07 0.95 13.61
N THR A 83 -7.25 0.76 14.22
CA THR A 83 -8.30 1.78 14.30
C THR A 83 -7.80 3.14 14.80
N ASP A 84 -8.28 4.23 14.19
CA ASP A 84 -7.96 5.60 14.58
C ASP A 84 -8.36 5.93 16.03
N GLU A 85 -9.31 5.17 16.61
CA GLU A 85 -9.74 5.33 18.01
C GLU A 85 -8.57 5.16 19.00
N VAL A 86 -7.56 4.35 18.66
CA VAL A 86 -6.38 4.14 19.49
C VAL A 86 -5.61 5.44 19.76
N ALA A 87 -5.68 6.42 18.84
CA ALA A 87 -5.03 7.72 19.03
C ALA A 87 -5.60 8.53 20.20
N ALA A 88 -6.84 8.25 20.60
CA ALA A 88 -7.49 8.90 21.73
C ALA A 88 -7.35 8.10 23.06
N MET A 89 -6.70 6.93 23.04
CA MET A 89 -6.50 6.08 24.21
C MET A 89 -5.17 6.40 24.91
N PRO A 90 -5.15 6.98 26.13
CA PRO A 90 -3.92 7.36 26.81
C PRO A 90 -2.94 6.19 27.00
N ASP A 91 -3.46 5.00 27.30
CA ASP A 91 -2.68 3.78 27.53
C ASP A 91 -2.56 2.90 26.28
N GLY A 92 -3.13 3.33 25.15
CA GLY A 92 -3.23 2.54 23.93
C GLY A 92 -4.24 1.39 24.05
N LEU A 93 -4.25 0.52 23.05
CA LEU A 93 -5.08 -0.68 23.00
C LEU A 93 -4.27 -1.89 23.46
N LYS A 94 -4.73 -2.57 24.50
CA LYS A 94 -4.06 -3.76 25.02
C LYS A 94 -4.20 -4.96 24.09
N GLY A 95 -3.08 -5.64 23.85
CA GLY A 95 -3.03 -6.85 23.06
C GLY A 95 -3.83 -7.99 23.68
N GLN A 96 -4.54 -8.73 22.84
CA GLN A 96 -5.27 -9.93 23.27
C GLN A 96 -4.50 -11.19 22.83
N ASN A 97 -4.62 -12.25 23.63
CA ASN A 97 -4.03 -13.57 23.32
C ASN A 97 -2.53 -13.52 22.99
N GLY A 98 -1.77 -12.67 23.68
CA GLY A 98 -0.32 -12.49 23.46
C GLY A 98 0.02 -11.63 22.22
N GLY A 99 -0.95 -10.97 21.62
CA GLY A 99 -0.73 -9.94 20.60
C GLY A 99 -0.06 -8.69 21.18
N PRO A 100 0.41 -7.78 20.32
CA PRO A 100 1.07 -6.55 20.76
C PRO A 100 0.10 -5.56 21.42
N ASP A 101 0.60 -4.80 22.37
CA ASP A 101 -0.06 -3.58 22.83
C ASP A 101 0.13 -2.50 21.76
N TRP A 102 -0.96 -1.92 21.30
CA TRP A 102 -0.93 -0.93 20.22
C TRP A 102 -1.01 0.50 20.73
N LYS A 103 -0.21 1.37 20.13
CA LYS A 103 -0.31 2.83 20.29
C LYS A 103 -0.38 3.48 18.90
N ARG A 104 -0.95 4.67 18.87
CA ARG A 104 -1.05 5.45 17.65
C ARG A 104 -0.98 6.94 17.98
N SER A 105 -0.03 7.66 17.40
CA SER A 105 0.14 9.11 17.62
C SER A 105 -0.59 9.98 16.60
N LYS A 106 -0.91 9.42 15.43
CA LYS A 106 -1.57 10.11 14.33
C LYS A 106 -2.70 9.23 13.80
N THR A 107 -3.86 9.83 13.54
CA THR A 107 -4.95 9.14 12.84
C THR A 107 -4.68 9.04 11.34
N LEU A 108 -5.23 8.03 10.67
CA LEU A 108 -5.19 7.93 9.22
C LEU A 108 -5.88 9.14 8.58
N ALA A 109 -7.07 9.48 9.09
CA ALA A 109 -7.82 10.65 8.64
C ALA A 109 -7.02 11.95 8.76
N GLY A 110 -6.33 12.18 9.90
CA GLY A 110 -5.53 13.38 10.12
C GLY A 110 -4.29 13.46 9.21
N GLN A 111 -3.68 12.34 8.87
CA GLN A 111 -2.56 12.32 7.92
C GLN A 111 -3.02 12.59 6.49
N LEU A 112 -4.19 12.09 6.08
CA LEU A 112 -4.79 12.43 4.78
C LEU A 112 -5.12 13.93 4.72
N ASP A 113 -5.72 14.49 5.77
CA ASP A 113 -6.05 15.93 5.86
C ASP A 113 -4.78 16.79 5.77
N GLN A 114 -3.69 16.41 6.44
CA GLN A 114 -2.39 17.08 6.34
C GLN A 114 -1.85 17.12 4.90
N LEU A 115 -2.15 16.09 4.10
CA LEU A 115 -1.79 16.02 2.68
C LEU A 115 -2.82 16.74 1.77
N GLY A 116 -3.90 17.27 2.33
CA GLY A 116 -4.99 17.90 1.58
C GLY A 116 -5.87 16.90 0.83
N ILE A 117 -5.89 15.65 1.26
CA ILE A 117 -6.59 14.53 0.61
C ILE A 117 -7.78 14.12 1.48
N LYS A 118 -8.96 14.06 0.90
CA LYS A 118 -10.16 13.56 1.56
C LYS A 118 -10.28 12.04 1.34
N PRO A 119 -10.90 11.29 2.25
CA PRO A 119 -11.21 9.87 2.01
C PRO A 119 -11.95 9.62 0.68
N SER A 120 -12.83 10.54 0.27
CA SER A 120 -13.56 10.49 -1.02
C SER A 120 -12.68 10.65 -2.27
N ASP A 121 -11.45 11.14 -2.12
CA ASP A 121 -10.51 11.29 -3.23
C ASP A 121 -9.79 9.96 -3.54
N VAL A 122 -9.78 9.03 -2.58
CA VAL A 122 -9.24 7.68 -2.74
C VAL A 122 -10.17 6.86 -3.63
N LYS A 123 -9.70 6.47 -4.82
CA LYS A 123 -10.52 5.81 -5.85
C LYS A 123 -10.57 4.31 -5.71
N GLY A 124 -9.54 3.72 -5.13
CA GLY A 124 -9.47 2.30 -4.82
C GLY A 124 -8.64 2.07 -3.57
N MET A 125 -8.89 0.99 -2.89
CA MET A 125 -8.04 0.52 -1.81
C MET A 125 -7.93 -1.00 -1.84
N ALA A 126 -6.85 -1.51 -1.29
CA ALA A 126 -6.71 -2.93 -0.99
C ALA A 126 -6.20 -3.09 0.44
N ILE A 127 -6.50 -4.21 1.02
CA ILE A 127 -5.93 -4.65 2.31
C ILE A 127 -5.09 -5.89 2.07
N SER A 128 -3.98 -5.99 2.79
CA SER A 128 -3.16 -7.19 2.71
C SER A 128 -3.92 -8.41 3.22
N HIS A 129 -4.67 -8.26 4.30
CA HIS A 129 -5.52 -9.28 4.92
C HIS A 129 -6.44 -8.66 5.99
N THR A 130 -7.23 -9.49 6.68
CA THR A 130 -8.31 -9.04 7.58
C THR A 130 -7.95 -9.01 9.07
N HIS A 131 -6.68 -8.94 9.46
CA HIS A 131 -6.35 -8.69 10.86
C HIS A 131 -6.64 -7.22 11.24
N PRO A 132 -6.94 -6.94 12.53
CA PRO A 132 -7.42 -5.62 12.97
C PRO A 132 -6.47 -4.47 12.68
N ASP A 133 -5.16 -4.73 12.64
CA ASP A 133 -4.10 -3.78 12.35
C ASP A 133 -3.88 -3.51 10.86
N HIS A 134 -4.71 -4.08 9.99
CA HIS A 134 -4.73 -3.80 8.54
C HIS A 134 -6.07 -3.24 8.05
N ILE A 135 -7.17 -3.54 8.77
CA ILE A 135 -8.52 -3.14 8.36
C ILE A 135 -9.19 -2.10 9.26
N GLY A 136 -8.49 -1.61 10.29
CA GLY A 136 -9.08 -0.84 11.37
C GLY A 136 -9.82 0.44 10.97
N ASN A 137 -9.57 0.96 9.76
CA ASN A 137 -10.17 2.21 9.29
C ASN A 137 -10.84 2.09 7.90
N VAL A 138 -11.17 0.89 7.44
CA VAL A 138 -11.89 0.67 6.16
C VAL A 138 -13.18 1.49 6.09
N GLU A 139 -13.89 1.63 7.21
CA GLU A 139 -15.15 2.38 7.28
C GLU A 139 -15.02 3.90 7.06
N LEU A 140 -13.80 4.46 7.07
CA LEU A 140 -13.55 5.84 6.63
C LEU A 140 -13.78 6.03 5.12
N PHE A 141 -13.80 4.94 4.36
CA PHE A 141 -13.86 4.92 2.90
C PHE A 141 -15.10 4.19 2.35
N PRO A 142 -16.32 4.53 2.77
CA PRO A 142 -17.51 3.70 2.55
C PRO A 142 -17.92 3.56 1.07
N GLN A 143 -17.38 4.38 0.18
CA GLN A 143 -17.66 4.36 -1.26
C GLN A 143 -16.45 3.94 -2.11
N THR A 144 -15.29 3.71 -1.49
CA THR A 144 -14.07 3.32 -2.19
C THR A 144 -14.09 1.84 -2.51
N MET A 145 -13.80 1.47 -3.76
CA MET A 145 -13.70 0.06 -4.17
C MET A 145 -12.58 -0.64 -3.40
N LEU A 146 -12.93 -1.71 -2.68
CA LEU A 146 -11.99 -2.56 -1.94
C LEU A 146 -11.60 -3.78 -2.77
N TYR A 147 -10.31 -3.97 -3.02
CA TYR A 147 -9.74 -5.15 -3.67
C TYR A 147 -9.24 -6.12 -2.61
N VAL A 148 -9.79 -7.33 -2.59
CA VAL A 148 -9.45 -8.38 -1.63
C VAL A 148 -9.53 -9.75 -2.29
N GLN A 149 -8.66 -10.68 -1.91
CA GLN A 149 -8.78 -12.06 -2.41
C GLN A 149 -10.09 -12.69 -1.94
N LYS A 150 -10.73 -13.43 -2.84
CA LYS A 150 -11.99 -14.14 -2.54
C LYS A 150 -11.87 -15.03 -1.29
N ALA A 151 -10.74 -15.72 -1.14
CA ALA A 151 -10.48 -16.57 0.01
C ALA A 151 -10.42 -15.79 1.33
N GLU A 152 -9.94 -14.52 1.31
CA GLU A 152 -9.93 -13.64 2.48
C GLU A 152 -11.32 -13.11 2.78
N TYR A 153 -12.05 -12.67 1.75
CA TYR A 153 -13.40 -12.13 1.89
C TYR A 153 -14.37 -13.17 2.46
N ASP A 154 -14.27 -14.41 1.97
CA ASP A 154 -15.15 -15.51 2.36
C ASP A 154 -14.71 -16.19 3.69
N TRP A 155 -13.52 -15.84 4.20
CA TRP A 155 -13.00 -16.34 5.48
C TRP A 155 -13.79 -15.70 6.63
N PRO A 156 -14.51 -16.52 7.44
CA PRO A 156 -15.37 -15.97 8.48
C PRO A 156 -14.57 -15.29 9.59
N GLY A 157 -15.12 -14.22 10.14
CA GLY A 157 -14.65 -13.62 11.37
C GLY A 157 -14.79 -14.58 12.57
N ALA A 158 -14.26 -14.19 13.72
CA ALA A 158 -14.29 -14.99 14.94
C ALA A 158 -15.69 -15.45 15.36
N ASN A 159 -16.72 -14.68 14.99
CA ASN A 159 -18.14 -14.98 15.27
C ASN A 159 -18.87 -15.65 14.09
N GLY A 160 -18.15 -16.12 13.08
CA GLY A 160 -18.72 -16.73 11.87
C GLY A 160 -19.40 -15.75 10.91
N GLY A 161 -19.43 -14.46 11.22
CA GLY A 161 -19.98 -13.40 10.35
C GLY A 161 -18.96 -12.84 9.37
N PRO A 162 -19.40 -11.95 8.45
CA PRO A 162 -18.49 -11.27 7.53
C PRO A 162 -17.54 -10.33 8.29
N ARG A 163 -16.31 -10.19 7.80
CA ARG A 163 -15.29 -9.28 8.34
C ARG A 163 -15.45 -7.85 7.82
N PHE A 164 -16.28 -7.66 6.81
CA PHE A 164 -16.56 -6.37 6.17
C PHE A 164 -18.02 -6.02 6.25
N ASN A 165 -18.30 -4.72 6.20
CA ASN A 165 -19.67 -4.26 6.01
C ASN A 165 -20.20 -4.80 4.66
N PRO A 166 -21.32 -5.54 4.64
CA PRO A 166 -21.85 -6.13 3.41
C PRO A 166 -22.23 -5.10 2.31
N SER A 167 -22.42 -3.82 2.69
CA SER A 167 -22.69 -2.74 1.74
C SER A 167 -21.45 -2.10 1.14
N HIS A 168 -20.25 -2.45 1.63
CA HIS A 168 -19.01 -1.91 1.10
C HIS A 168 -18.76 -2.43 -0.33
N PRO A 169 -18.42 -1.56 -1.30
CA PRO A 169 -18.11 -2.01 -2.66
C PRO A 169 -16.82 -2.83 -2.70
N VAL A 170 -16.90 -4.09 -3.13
CA VAL A 170 -15.79 -5.05 -3.11
C VAL A 170 -15.60 -5.71 -4.46
N THR A 171 -14.34 -5.77 -4.90
CA THR A 171 -13.87 -6.63 -5.99
C THR A 171 -13.13 -7.83 -5.38
N LYS A 172 -13.70 -9.03 -5.51
CA LYS A 172 -13.08 -10.28 -5.07
C LYS A 172 -12.12 -10.79 -6.12
N LEU A 173 -10.84 -10.91 -5.75
CA LEU A 173 -9.76 -11.33 -6.62
C LEU A 173 -9.51 -12.84 -6.50
N GLU A 174 -9.04 -13.47 -7.56
CA GLU A 174 -8.49 -14.82 -7.58
C GLU A 174 -7.10 -14.79 -8.25
N GLY A 175 -6.04 -14.64 -7.46
CA GLY A 175 -4.67 -14.50 -7.94
C GLY A 175 -4.19 -13.04 -8.02
N ASP A 176 -3.20 -12.80 -8.88
CA ASP A 176 -2.61 -11.46 -9.07
C ASP A 176 -3.55 -10.52 -9.82
N HIS A 177 -3.43 -9.23 -9.52
CA HIS A 177 -4.26 -8.22 -10.19
C HIS A 177 -3.48 -6.93 -10.42
N ASP A 178 -3.43 -6.49 -11.67
CA ASP A 178 -2.88 -5.18 -12.03
C ASP A 178 -3.97 -4.11 -11.80
N VAL A 179 -3.73 -3.24 -10.81
CA VAL A 179 -4.75 -2.28 -10.35
C VAL A 179 -5.12 -1.25 -11.42
N PHE A 180 -4.14 -0.80 -12.20
CA PHE A 180 -4.33 0.26 -13.20
C PHE A 180 -4.21 -0.23 -14.65
N GLY A 181 -3.82 -1.49 -14.86
CA GLY A 181 -3.67 -2.10 -16.18
C GLY A 181 -2.40 -1.71 -16.92
N ASP A 182 -1.42 -1.09 -16.24
CA ASP A 182 -0.14 -0.65 -16.81
C ASP A 182 1.09 -1.29 -16.16
N GLY A 183 0.85 -2.20 -15.21
CA GLY A 183 1.89 -2.92 -14.48
C GLY A 183 2.63 -2.10 -13.42
N SER A 184 2.19 -0.86 -13.14
CA SER A 184 2.82 0.01 -12.13
C SER A 184 2.45 -0.37 -10.70
N VAL A 185 1.23 -0.91 -10.48
CA VAL A 185 0.74 -1.39 -9.19
C VAL A 185 0.08 -2.74 -9.36
N THR A 186 0.68 -3.79 -8.81
CA THR A 186 0.17 -5.16 -8.93
C THR A 186 -0.06 -5.77 -7.56
N ILE A 187 -1.28 -6.16 -7.26
CA ILE A 187 -1.61 -7.00 -6.11
C ILE A 187 -1.11 -8.41 -6.39
N LEU A 188 -0.33 -8.96 -5.47
CA LEU A 188 0.26 -10.30 -5.55
C LEU A 188 -0.47 -11.21 -4.57
N SER A 189 -1.02 -12.33 -5.03
CA SER A 189 -1.59 -13.35 -4.13
C SER A 189 -0.48 -14.06 -3.38
N THR A 190 -0.44 -13.91 -2.05
CA THR A 190 0.57 -14.49 -1.15
C THR A 190 -0.07 -15.17 0.06
N PRO A 191 -0.94 -16.20 -0.15
CA PRO A 191 -1.68 -16.86 0.93
C PRO A 191 -0.76 -17.55 1.93
N GLY A 192 -1.27 -17.78 3.14
CA GLY A 192 -0.60 -18.55 4.18
C GLY A 192 -0.66 -17.92 5.56
N HIS A 193 -0.38 -16.62 5.70
CA HIS A 193 -0.63 -15.90 6.95
C HIS A 193 -2.13 -15.90 7.26
N THR A 194 -2.93 -15.55 6.27
CA THR A 194 -4.37 -15.79 6.19
C THR A 194 -4.70 -16.50 4.87
N PRO A 195 -5.91 -17.06 4.68
CA PRO A 195 -6.27 -17.81 3.47
C PRO A 195 -6.15 -17.01 2.18
N GLY A 196 -6.39 -15.70 2.23
CA GLY A 196 -6.37 -14.81 1.08
C GLY A 196 -5.40 -13.64 1.25
N HIS A 197 -4.35 -13.82 2.05
CA HIS A 197 -3.31 -12.79 2.20
C HIS A 197 -2.75 -12.38 0.84
N GLN A 198 -2.45 -11.09 0.68
CA GLN A 198 -1.85 -10.52 -0.51
C GLN A 198 -0.75 -9.50 -0.16
N SER A 199 0.20 -9.30 -1.07
CA SER A 199 1.25 -8.28 -1.03
C SER A 199 1.07 -7.32 -2.20
N LEU A 200 1.77 -6.18 -2.23
CA LEU A 200 1.64 -5.19 -3.31
C LEU A 200 3.00 -4.89 -3.94
N LEU A 201 3.13 -5.08 -5.24
CA LEU A 201 4.25 -4.58 -6.03
C LEU A 201 3.92 -3.19 -6.56
N VAL A 202 4.80 -2.21 -6.30
CA VAL A 202 4.70 -0.84 -6.80
C VAL A 202 5.99 -0.49 -7.55
N LYS A 203 5.87 0.05 -8.76
CA LYS A 203 7.01 0.52 -9.57
C LYS A 203 7.06 2.04 -9.56
N LEU A 204 8.11 2.58 -9.00
CA LEU A 204 8.34 4.01 -8.83
C LEU A 204 9.46 4.48 -9.78
N PRO A 205 9.35 5.68 -10.38
CA PRO A 205 10.28 6.11 -11.42
C PRO A 205 11.72 6.36 -10.93
N LYS A 206 11.91 6.76 -9.68
CA LYS A 206 13.24 7.02 -9.09
C LYS A 206 13.67 5.97 -8.08
N THR A 207 12.75 5.50 -7.26
CA THR A 207 13.02 4.53 -6.19
C THR A 207 13.20 3.12 -6.76
N GLY A 208 12.63 2.84 -7.94
CA GLY A 208 12.54 1.51 -8.52
C GLY A 208 11.35 0.72 -7.99
N ALA A 209 11.39 -0.59 -8.17
CA ALA A 209 10.30 -1.47 -7.72
C ALA A 209 10.40 -1.73 -6.20
N VAL A 210 9.26 -1.69 -5.52
CA VAL A 210 9.13 -2.06 -4.11
C VAL A 210 7.98 -3.05 -3.94
N ILE A 211 8.14 -4.01 -3.04
CA ILE A 211 7.07 -4.91 -2.61
C ILE A 211 6.69 -4.54 -1.19
N LEU A 212 5.44 -4.16 -0.98
CA LEU A 212 4.84 -3.96 0.33
C LEU A 212 4.35 -5.33 0.81
N SER A 213 4.96 -5.81 1.90
CA SER A 213 4.85 -7.22 2.30
C SER A 213 3.45 -7.65 2.74
N GLY A 214 2.63 -6.74 3.34
CA GLY A 214 1.63 -7.18 4.30
C GLY A 214 2.34 -8.04 5.36
N ASP A 215 1.74 -9.17 5.71
CA ASP A 215 2.27 -10.12 6.69
C ASP A 215 2.79 -11.42 6.08
N VAL A 216 3.23 -11.38 4.81
CA VAL A 216 3.97 -12.50 4.24
C VAL A 216 5.23 -12.81 5.06
N ALA A 217 5.79 -11.78 5.70
CA ALA A 217 6.80 -11.85 6.76
C ALA A 217 6.65 -10.62 7.67
N HIS A 218 6.88 -10.78 8.98
CA HIS A 218 6.74 -9.69 9.95
C HIS A 218 8.04 -8.90 10.14
N PHE A 219 9.19 -9.54 9.97
CA PHE A 219 10.52 -8.91 10.06
C PHE A 219 11.44 -9.49 8.99
N LYS A 220 12.52 -8.77 8.71
CA LYS A 220 13.56 -9.25 7.80
C LYS A 220 14.09 -10.63 8.19
N ALA A 221 14.31 -10.89 9.47
CA ALA A 221 14.77 -12.20 9.94
C ALA A 221 13.76 -13.32 9.69
N ASN A 222 12.44 -13.06 9.68
CA ASN A 222 11.43 -14.03 9.28
C ASN A 222 11.56 -14.37 7.79
N PHE A 223 11.64 -13.33 6.96
CA PHE A 223 11.76 -13.49 5.51
C PHE A 223 13.05 -14.23 5.13
N ASP A 224 14.20 -13.80 5.66
CA ASP A 224 15.50 -14.37 5.32
C ASP A 224 15.61 -15.86 5.73
N ASN A 225 15.01 -16.23 6.86
CA ASN A 225 15.08 -17.58 7.41
C ASN A 225 13.83 -18.44 7.17
N ARG A 226 12.84 -17.91 6.42
CA ARG A 226 11.55 -18.59 6.18
C ARG A 226 10.85 -19.00 7.48
N ARG A 227 10.93 -18.13 8.51
CA ARG A 227 10.26 -18.35 9.79
C ARG A 227 8.83 -17.90 9.71
N VAL A 228 7.94 -18.77 10.14
CA VAL A 228 6.50 -18.58 10.07
C VAL A 228 5.93 -18.50 11.48
N PRO A 229 5.12 -17.49 11.81
CA PRO A 229 4.41 -17.43 13.08
C PRO A 229 3.56 -18.66 13.35
N SER A 230 3.48 -19.08 14.62
CA SER A 230 2.69 -20.26 15.00
C SER A 230 1.18 -20.09 14.76
N PHE A 231 0.70 -18.87 14.65
CA PHE A 231 -0.72 -18.53 14.44
C PHE A 231 -1.10 -18.35 12.97
N ASN A 232 -0.16 -18.53 12.02
CA ASN A 232 -0.50 -18.45 10.59
C ASN A 232 -1.48 -19.55 10.21
N PHE A 233 -2.38 -19.22 9.29
CA PHE A 233 -3.39 -20.13 8.77
C PHE A 233 -2.78 -21.41 8.16
N ASN A 234 -1.68 -21.24 7.37
CA ASN A 234 -0.97 -22.36 6.76
C ASN A 234 0.52 -22.05 6.63
N GLN A 235 1.36 -22.82 7.34
CA GLN A 235 2.81 -22.60 7.36
C GLN A 235 3.48 -22.92 6.02
N GLU A 236 3.08 -23.99 5.35
CA GLU A 236 3.66 -24.38 4.06
C GLU A 236 3.36 -23.35 2.98
N GLN A 237 2.11 -22.86 2.92
CA GLN A 237 1.73 -21.77 2.02
C GLN A 237 2.49 -20.49 2.34
N SER A 238 2.70 -20.16 3.62
CA SER A 238 3.48 -18.98 4.03
C SER A 238 4.90 -19.04 3.51
N VAL A 239 5.57 -20.20 3.62
CA VAL A 239 6.92 -20.41 3.07
C VAL A 239 6.92 -20.32 1.55
N ALA A 240 5.93 -20.93 0.88
CA ALA A 240 5.78 -20.83 -0.57
C ALA A 240 5.58 -19.38 -1.03
N SER A 241 4.77 -18.61 -0.31
CA SER A 241 4.53 -17.18 -0.58
C SER A 241 5.81 -16.35 -0.37
N MET A 242 6.58 -16.58 0.70
CA MET A 242 7.89 -15.92 0.88
C MET A 242 8.87 -16.24 -0.25
N ASN A 243 8.91 -17.48 -0.73
CA ASN A 243 9.76 -17.87 -1.87
C ASN A 243 9.30 -17.17 -3.15
N ARG A 244 7.98 -17.15 -3.42
CA ARG A 244 7.41 -16.43 -4.55
C ARG A 244 7.75 -14.93 -4.51
N VAL A 245 7.65 -14.29 -3.35
CA VAL A 245 8.04 -12.89 -3.18
C VAL A 245 9.53 -12.70 -3.47
N ALA A 246 10.41 -13.61 -3.01
CA ALA A 246 11.84 -13.56 -3.31
C ALA A 246 12.13 -13.69 -4.82
N ASP A 247 11.41 -14.55 -5.53
CA ASP A 247 11.54 -14.71 -7.00
C ASP A 247 11.10 -13.42 -7.73
N ILE A 248 10.00 -12.80 -7.29
CA ILE A 248 9.54 -11.52 -7.85
C ILE A 248 10.54 -10.39 -7.55
N MET A 249 11.10 -10.34 -6.32
CA MET A 249 12.14 -9.38 -5.97
C MET A 249 13.34 -9.49 -6.91
N ALA A 250 13.80 -10.71 -7.18
CA ALA A 250 14.93 -10.94 -8.08
C ALA A 250 14.61 -10.54 -9.53
N LYS A 251 13.41 -10.90 -10.02
CA LYS A 251 12.95 -10.58 -11.37
C LYS A 251 12.79 -9.08 -11.60
N GLU A 252 12.12 -8.39 -10.69
CA GLU A 252 11.77 -6.97 -10.79
C GLU A 252 12.86 -6.05 -10.19
N GLN A 253 13.93 -6.62 -9.63
CA GLN A 253 14.95 -5.90 -8.84
C GLN A 253 14.32 -5.07 -7.72
N ALA A 254 13.29 -5.63 -7.08
CA ALA A 254 12.47 -4.94 -6.10
C ALA A 254 13.06 -5.01 -4.70
N GLN A 255 12.89 -3.92 -3.94
CA GLN A 255 13.11 -3.90 -2.49
C GLN A 255 11.88 -4.49 -1.78
N LEU A 256 12.08 -5.17 -0.66
CA LEU A 256 10.99 -5.61 0.22
C LEU A 256 10.83 -4.62 1.37
N TRP A 257 9.66 -4.01 1.48
CA TRP A 257 9.28 -3.16 2.60
C TRP A 257 8.33 -3.95 3.51
N ILE A 258 8.82 -4.26 4.70
CA ILE A 258 8.14 -5.15 5.63
C ILE A 258 7.33 -4.32 6.62
N ASN A 259 6.01 -4.59 6.69
CA ASN A 259 5.08 -3.73 7.43
C ASN A 259 5.44 -3.59 8.92
N HIS A 260 5.77 -4.69 9.57
CA HIS A 260 6.03 -4.76 11.01
C HIS A 260 7.51 -4.67 11.40
N ASP A 261 8.43 -4.52 10.45
CA ASP A 261 9.85 -4.35 10.75
C ASP A 261 10.14 -2.90 11.14
N LYS A 262 10.05 -2.63 12.46
CA LYS A 262 10.26 -1.27 12.98
C LYS A 262 11.65 -0.73 12.66
N ALA A 263 12.69 -1.57 12.69
CA ALA A 263 14.04 -1.14 12.35
C ALA A 263 14.13 -0.64 10.91
N GLN A 264 13.47 -1.31 9.95
CA GLN A 264 13.36 -0.83 8.57
C GLN A 264 12.48 0.41 8.49
N SER A 265 11.30 0.38 9.13
CA SER A 265 10.32 1.47 9.09
C SER A 265 10.87 2.79 9.61
N ASP A 266 11.74 2.76 10.65
CA ASP A 266 12.36 3.95 11.25
C ASP A 266 13.39 4.62 10.30
N THR A 267 13.88 3.90 9.29
CA THR A 267 14.79 4.47 8.26
C THR A 267 14.06 5.07 7.07
N GLN A 268 12.75 4.84 6.96
CA GLN A 268 11.94 5.25 5.82
C GLN A 268 11.35 6.64 6.01
N LYS A 269 11.24 7.39 4.90
CA LYS A 269 10.49 8.65 4.87
C LYS A 269 9.03 8.39 5.19
N LYS A 270 8.46 9.22 6.05
CA LYS A 270 7.02 9.20 6.39
C LYS A 270 6.34 10.47 5.84
N ALA A 271 5.04 10.40 5.63
CA ALA A 271 4.26 11.57 5.23
C ALA A 271 4.54 12.77 6.16
N PRO A 272 4.72 13.99 5.61
CA PRO A 272 4.40 14.42 4.23
C PRO A 272 5.50 14.16 3.17
N GLU A 273 6.64 13.58 3.53
CA GLU A 273 7.64 13.15 2.55
C GLU A 273 7.15 11.92 1.79
N PHE A 274 7.63 11.75 0.54
CA PHE A 274 7.20 10.64 -0.34
C PHE A 274 8.37 10.07 -1.13
N TYR A 275 8.09 8.95 -1.78
CA TYR A 275 8.96 8.27 -2.74
C TYR A 275 8.40 8.45 -4.15
N GLU A 276 9.34 8.61 -5.11
CA GLU A 276 9.05 8.71 -6.55
C GLU A 276 9.72 7.58 -7.33
#